data_a280cc01bbef7ae702d7854780ada71c
#
_entry.id   a280cc01bbef7ae702d7854780ada71c
#
_cell.length_a   1.000
_cell.length_b   1.000
_cell.length_c   1.000
_cell.angle_alpha   90.00
_cell.angle_beta   90.00
_cell.angle_gamma   90.00
#
_symmetry.space_group_name_H-M   'P 1'
#
loop_
_entity.id
_entity.type
_entity.pdbx_description
1 polymer ?
#
loop_
_entity_poly.entity_id
_entity_poly.type
_entity_poly.pdbx_seq_one_letter_code
_entity_poly.pdbx_strand_id
1 'polypeptide(L)'
;MAEVDLAVIGAGLAGCSLIGRLQQLGSDLNIALIEAGRGPGGRTATRRRRDQSGWLLNHGAPGFNLSESMPSGMDSLLKPLRAAGVLHRDERAVLSLNVEAGLSSATSPNAG
;
A
#
# COMPACT_ATOMS: atom_id res chain seq x y z
N MET A 1 -29.11 -0.57 15.19
CA MET A 1 -28.43 -0.02 14.01
C MET A 1 -27.31 0.88 14.49
N ALA A 2 -26.10 0.60 14.05
CA ALA A 2 -24.96 1.45 14.44
C ALA A 2 -24.97 2.75 13.64
N GLU A 3 -24.81 3.86 14.33
CA GLU A 3 -24.58 5.15 13.69
C GLU A 3 -23.08 5.34 13.45
N VAL A 4 -22.73 5.88 12.32
CA VAL A 4 -21.36 6.23 11.98
C VAL A 4 -21.30 7.69 11.53
N ASP A 5 -20.19 8.34 11.86
CA ASP A 5 -19.94 9.72 11.45
C ASP A 5 -19.41 9.77 10.00
N LEU A 6 -18.68 8.74 9.61
CA LEU A 6 -18.06 8.65 8.29
C LEU A 6 -18.10 7.20 7.81
N ALA A 7 -18.62 6.99 6.61
CA ALA A 7 -18.54 5.71 5.93
C ALA A 7 -17.54 5.83 4.76
N VAL A 8 -16.54 4.96 4.75
CA VAL A 8 -15.56 4.86 3.67
C VAL A 8 -15.85 3.60 2.87
N ILE A 9 -16.15 3.78 1.60
CA ILE A 9 -16.49 2.69 0.69
C ILE A 9 -15.25 2.27 -0.08
N GLY A 10 -14.84 1.04 0.15
CA GLY A 10 -13.65 0.44 -0.46
C GLY A 10 -12.43 0.48 0.43
N ALA A 11 -11.90 -0.71 0.74
CA ALA A 11 -10.70 -0.88 1.57
C ALA A 11 -9.45 -1.08 0.69
N GLY A 12 -9.35 -0.33 -0.38
CA GLY A 12 -8.13 -0.23 -1.17
C GLY A 12 -7.12 0.73 -0.53
N LEU A 13 -6.08 1.07 -1.26
CA LEU A 13 -5.01 1.93 -0.76
C LEU A 13 -5.52 3.31 -0.31
N ALA A 14 -6.40 3.92 -1.11
CA ALA A 14 -6.95 5.25 -0.81
C ALA A 14 -7.80 5.24 0.46
N GLY A 15 -8.75 4.31 0.58
CA GLY A 15 -9.63 4.22 1.75
C GLY A 15 -8.87 3.90 3.03
N CYS A 16 -7.96 2.96 2.98
CA CYS A 16 -7.11 2.61 4.12
C CYS A 16 -6.19 3.77 4.53
N SER A 17 -5.61 4.48 3.56
CA SER A 17 -4.76 5.65 3.82
C SER A 17 -5.51 6.79 4.48
N LEU A 18 -6.74 7.05 4.02
CA LEU A 18 -7.60 8.06 4.65
C LEU A 18 -7.85 7.75 6.12
N ILE A 19 -8.27 6.53 6.42
CA ILE A 19 -8.56 6.12 7.79
C ILE A 19 -7.29 6.14 8.65
N GLY A 20 -6.19 5.61 8.14
CA GLY A 20 -4.91 5.63 8.83
C GLY A 20 -4.46 7.05 9.16
N ARG A 21 -4.64 7.98 8.24
CA ARG A 21 -4.29 9.39 8.47
C ARG A 21 -5.20 10.06 9.50
N LEU A 22 -6.51 9.78 9.45
CA LEU A 22 -7.44 10.30 10.44
C LEU A 22 -7.10 9.80 11.85
N GLN A 23 -6.73 8.54 11.99
CA GLN A 23 -6.28 7.98 13.27
C GLN A 23 -5.01 8.65 13.78
N GLN A 24 -4.04 8.90 12.91
CA GLN A 24 -2.80 9.61 13.27
C GLN A 24 -3.05 11.04 13.73
N LEU A 25 -4.06 11.69 13.16
CA LEU A 25 -4.47 13.05 13.55
C LEU A 25 -5.32 13.06 14.83
N GLY A 26 -5.55 11.93 15.45
CA GLY A 26 -6.34 11.83 16.67
C GLY A 26 -7.83 12.02 16.46
N SER A 27 -8.34 11.70 15.29
CA SER A 27 -9.78 11.76 15.01
C SER A 27 -10.56 10.83 15.94
N ASP A 28 -11.62 11.33 16.54
CA ASP A 28 -12.57 10.59 17.37
C ASP A 28 -13.86 10.23 16.61
N LEU A 29 -13.87 10.42 15.30
CA LEU A 29 -14.99 10.01 14.44
C LEU A 29 -15.22 8.51 14.51
N ASN A 30 -16.49 8.12 14.57
CA ASN A 30 -16.90 6.73 14.43
C ASN A 30 -16.94 6.40 12.94
N ILE A 31 -15.96 5.61 12.47
CA ILE A 31 -15.73 5.36 11.05
C ILE A 31 -16.09 3.92 10.70
N ALA A 32 -16.88 3.73 9.66
CA ALA A 32 -17.12 2.43 9.04
C ALA A 32 -16.32 2.32 7.74
N LEU A 33 -15.53 1.26 7.62
CA LEU A 33 -14.87 0.89 6.37
C LEU A 33 -15.62 -0.29 5.76
N ILE A 34 -16.14 -0.10 4.56
CA ILE A 34 -17.01 -1.06 3.89
C ILE A 34 -16.29 -1.59 2.65
N GLU A 35 -16.11 -2.90 2.61
CA GLU A 35 -15.43 -3.59 1.51
C GLU A 35 -16.34 -4.66 0.92
N ALA A 36 -16.53 -4.62 -0.40
CA ALA A 36 -17.36 -5.59 -1.12
C ALA A 36 -16.64 -6.92 -1.35
N GLY A 37 -15.31 -6.91 -1.39
CA GLY A 37 -14.48 -8.09 -1.58
C GLY A 37 -14.28 -8.89 -0.30
N ARG A 38 -13.45 -9.93 -0.39
CA ARG A 38 -13.16 -10.83 0.73
C ARG A 38 -12.19 -10.26 1.76
N GLY A 39 -11.52 -9.16 1.44
CA GLY A 39 -10.55 -8.53 2.30
C GLY A 39 -10.05 -7.21 1.73
N PRO A 40 -9.23 -6.48 2.51
CA PRO A 40 -8.70 -5.21 2.09
C PRO A 40 -7.61 -5.36 1.03
N GLY A 41 -7.24 -4.24 0.41
CA GLY A 41 -6.10 -4.13 -0.48
C GLY A 41 -6.44 -3.70 -1.90
N GLY A 42 -7.60 -4.10 -2.44
CA GLY A 42 -7.98 -3.77 -3.81
C GLY A 42 -6.90 -4.19 -4.82
N ARG A 43 -6.39 -3.25 -5.61
CA ARG A 43 -5.33 -3.49 -6.60
C ARG A 43 -3.94 -3.73 -6.02
N THR A 44 -3.77 -3.59 -4.71
CA THR A 44 -2.54 -3.96 -3.98
C THR A 44 -2.73 -5.23 -3.15
N ALA A 45 -3.81 -5.96 -3.36
CA ALA A 45 -4.17 -7.10 -2.54
C ALA A 45 -3.17 -8.25 -2.67
N THR A 46 -2.97 -8.93 -1.57
CA THR A 46 -2.18 -10.15 -1.48
C THR A 46 -3.11 -11.34 -1.32
N ARG A 47 -2.97 -12.35 -2.16
CA ARG A 47 -3.67 -13.61 -1.98
C ARG A 47 -2.97 -14.49 -0.98
N ARG A 48 -3.76 -15.02 -0.08
CA ARG A 48 -3.31 -16.03 0.87
C ARG A 48 -3.92 -17.37 0.51
N ARG A 49 -3.10 -18.39 0.45
CA ARG A 49 -3.60 -19.74 0.32
C ARG A 49 -4.23 -20.18 1.65
N ARG A 50 -5.43 -20.77 1.56
CA ARG A 50 -6.21 -21.17 2.76
C ARG A 50 -5.87 -22.55 3.28
N ASP A 51 -5.01 -23.29 2.58
CA ASP A 51 -4.52 -24.57 3.05
C ASP A 51 -3.40 -24.39 4.10
N GLN A 52 -2.85 -25.49 4.58
CA GLN A 52 -1.82 -25.48 5.62
C GLN A 52 -0.46 -24.92 5.15
N SER A 53 -0.26 -24.66 3.87
CA SER A 53 1.00 -24.13 3.36
C SER A 53 1.24 -22.67 3.75
N GLY A 54 0.17 -21.91 3.96
CA GLY A 54 0.24 -20.52 4.44
C GLY A 54 0.90 -19.54 3.49
N TRP A 55 1.14 -19.93 2.22
CA TRP A 55 1.84 -19.04 1.33
C TRP A 55 1.02 -17.86 0.79
N LEU A 56 1.74 -16.78 0.55
CA LEU A 56 1.20 -15.50 0.11
C LEU A 56 1.64 -15.23 -1.33
N LEU A 57 0.74 -14.63 -2.11
CA LEU A 57 1.03 -14.18 -3.46
C LEU A 57 0.55 -12.74 -3.62
N ASN A 58 1.48 -11.85 -3.90
CA ASN A 58 1.16 -10.47 -4.30
C ASN A 58 0.76 -10.48 -5.78
N HIS A 59 -0.52 -10.58 -6.05
CA HIS A 59 -1.02 -10.61 -7.44
C HIS A 59 -1.44 -9.23 -7.95
N GLY A 60 -1.41 -8.23 -7.07
CA GLY A 60 -1.63 -6.83 -7.42
C GLY A 60 -0.31 -6.08 -7.60
N ALA A 61 -0.32 -4.78 -7.34
CA ALA A 61 0.88 -3.96 -7.34
C ALA A 61 1.76 -4.34 -6.15
N PRO A 62 2.94 -4.92 -6.37
CA PRO A 62 3.79 -5.38 -5.28
C PRO A 62 4.59 -4.28 -4.60
N GLY A 63 4.67 -3.12 -5.23
CA GLY A 63 5.44 -1.99 -4.73
C GLY A 63 5.10 -0.70 -5.45
N PHE A 64 5.74 0.37 -5.04
CA PHE A 64 5.58 1.69 -5.64
C PHE A 64 6.87 2.50 -5.48
N ASN A 65 7.04 3.49 -6.35
CA ASN A 65 8.15 4.42 -6.28
C ASN A 65 7.74 5.69 -5.53
N LEU A 66 8.63 6.18 -4.69
CA LEU A 66 8.47 7.46 -4.04
C LEU A 66 9.10 8.54 -4.90
N SER A 67 8.38 9.62 -5.15
CA SER A 67 8.96 10.78 -5.82
C SER A 67 9.74 11.66 -4.83
N GLU A 68 10.67 12.45 -5.35
CA GLU A 68 11.42 13.41 -4.53
C GLU A 68 10.52 14.48 -3.90
N SER A 69 9.39 14.77 -4.56
CA SER A 69 8.39 15.73 -4.08
C SER A 69 7.15 15.02 -3.55
N MET A 70 7.28 14.35 -2.43
CA MET A 70 6.12 13.70 -1.80
C MET A 70 5.21 14.73 -1.11
N PRO A 71 3.88 14.52 -1.16
CA PRO A 71 2.96 15.31 -0.36
C PRO A 71 3.31 15.26 1.14
N SER A 72 3.06 16.37 1.84
CA SER A 72 3.22 16.40 3.29
C SER A 72 2.32 15.34 3.94
N GLY A 73 2.84 14.63 4.93
CA GLY A 73 2.13 13.56 5.63
C GLY A 73 2.34 12.16 5.03
N MET A 74 2.93 12.04 3.85
CA MET A 74 3.24 10.72 3.27
C MET A 74 4.20 9.94 4.17
N ASP A 75 5.24 10.58 4.68
CA ASP A 75 6.16 9.96 5.63
C ASP A 75 5.47 9.46 6.89
N SER A 76 4.50 10.23 7.39
CA SER A 76 3.72 9.84 8.57
C SER A 76 2.87 8.59 8.32
N LEU A 77 2.43 8.37 7.09
CA LEU A 77 1.74 7.13 6.69
C LEU A 77 2.69 5.95 6.54
N LEU A 78 3.84 6.18 5.92
CA LEU A 78 4.76 5.10 5.56
C LEU A 78 5.62 4.63 6.73
N LYS A 79 5.99 5.53 7.63
CA LYS A 79 6.88 5.24 8.76
C LYS A 79 6.38 4.10 9.67
N PRO A 80 5.10 4.08 10.09
CA PRO A 80 4.58 2.95 10.88
C PRO A 80 4.59 1.64 10.12
N LEU A 81 4.37 1.66 8.81
CA LEU A 81 4.37 0.46 7.96
C LEU A 81 5.77 -0.13 7.85
N ARG A 82 6.80 0.71 7.75
CA ARG A 82 8.18 0.28 7.78
C ARG A 82 8.55 -0.30 9.14
N ALA A 83 8.16 0.38 10.20
CA ALA A 83 8.43 -0.08 11.58
C ALA A 83 7.76 -1.42 11.88
N ALA A 84 6.57 -1.67 11.33
CA ALA A 84 5.84 -2.92 11.45
C ALA A 84 6.38 -4.04 10.54
N GLY A 85 7.34 -3.76 9.66
CA GLY A 85 7.92 -4.74 8.75
C GLY A 85 7.00 -5.16 7.59
N VAL A 86 5.96 -4.39 7.30
CA VAL A 86 5.04 -4.67 6.18
C VAL A 86 5.40 -3.91 4.91
N LEU A 87 6.28 -2.93 5.04
CA LEU A 87 6.81 -2.15 3.92
C LEU A 87 8.33 -2.21 3.94
N HIS A 88 8.92 -2.66 2.85
CA HIS A 88 10.35 -2.82 2.70
C HIS A 88 10.88 -2.00 1.53
N ARG A 89 12.09 -1.48 1.67
CA ARG A 89 12.79 -0.87 0.56
C ARG A 89 13.33 -1.97 -0.36
N ASP A 90 13.08 -1.82 -1.65
CA ASP A 90 13.62 -2.72 -2.66
C ASP A 90 14.82 -2.04 -3.34
N GLU A 91 15.99 -2.60 -3.15
CA GLU A 91 17.25 -2.08 -3.69
C GLU A 91 17.79 -2.91 -4.85
N ARG A 92 16.98 -3.84 -5.36
CA ARG A 92 17.37 -4.67 -6.50
C ARG A 92 17.54 -3.83 -7.75
N ALA A 93 18.53 -4.21 -8.56
CA ALA A 93 18.73 -3.58 -9.86
C ALA A 93 17.54 -3.87 -10.79
N VAL A 94 17.11 -2.85 -11.49
CA VAL A 94 16.03 -2.95 -12.48
C VAL A 94 16.65 -2.89 -13.87
N LEU A 95 16.30 -3.83 -14.73
CA LEU A 95 16.66 -3.81 -16.13
C LEU A 95 15.59 -3.08 -16.92
N SER A 96 15.99 -2.11 -17.72
CA SER A 96 15.10 -1.43 -18.63
C SER A 96 15.53 -1.72 -20.08
N LEU A 97 14.53 -1.98 -20.92
CA LEU A 97 14.75 -2.19 -22.35
C LEU A 97 14.31 -0.94 -23.11
N ASN A 98 15.25 -0.35 -23.84
CA ASN A 98 14.97 0.73 -24.77
C ASN A 98 15.13 0.20 -26.19
N VAL A 99 14.15 0.42 -27.05
CA VAL A 99 14.13 -0.07 -28.42
C VAL A 99 15.31 0.46 -29.25
N GLU A 100 15.75 1.69 -28.96
CA GLU A 100 16.86 2.34 -29.67
C GLU A 100 18.24 2.06 -29.04
N ALA A 101 18.32 2.01 -27.71
CA ALA A 101 19.56 1.89 -26.95
C ALA A 101 19.87 0.47 -26.46
N GLY A 102 18.91 -0.46 -26.61
CA GLY A 102 19.04 -1.82 -26.09
C GLY A 102 18.75 -1.93 -24.59
N LEU A 103 19.31 -2.96 -23.95
CA LEU A 103 19.07 -3.25 -22.55
C LEU A 103 20.02 -2.45 -21.66
N SER A 104 19.46 -1.75 -20.68
CA SER A 104 20.23 -1.04 -19.64
C SER A 104 19.76 -1.44 -18.24
N SER A 105 20.63 -1.28 -17.24
CA SER A 105 20.29 -1.53 -15.84
C SER A 105 20.22 -0.21 -15.08
N ALA A 106 19.22 -0.11 -14.19
CA ALA A 106 19.06 1.01 -13.29
C ALA A 106 18.70 0.48 -11.90
N THR A 107 19.19 1.17 -10.85
CA THR A 107 18.74 0.91 -9.49
C THR A 107 17.51 1.77 -9.24
N SER A 108 16.45 1.21 -8.67
CA SER A 108 15.30 2.00 -8.24
C SER A 108 15.62 2.63 -6.89
N PRO A 109 15.88 3.94 -6.81
CA PRO A 109 16.30 4.57 -5.56
C PRO A 109 15.16 4.70 -4.54
N ASN A 110 13.92 4.59 -4.99
CA ASN A 110 12.72 4.92 -4.21
C ASN A 110 11.71 3.78 -4.14
N ALA A 111 12.10 2.58 -4.48
CA ALA A 111 11.23 1.42 -4.31
C ALA A 111 11.01 1.15 -2.81
N GLY A 112 9.77 1.18 -2.41
CA GLY A 112 9.42 1.06 -0.99
C GLY A 112 8.49 -0.07 -0.68
#